data_d9481462d01689218eeb066522379389
#
_entry.id   d9481462d01689218eeb066522379389
#
_cell.length_a   1.000
_cell.length_b   1.000
_cell.length_c   1.000
_cell.angle_alpha   90.00
_cell.angle_beta   90.00
_cell.angle_gamma   90.00
#
_symmetry.space_group_name_H-M   'P 1'
#
loop_
_entity.id
_entity.type
_entity.pdbx_description
1 polymer ?
#
loop_
_entity_poly.entity_id
_entity_poly.type
_entity_poly.pdbx_seq_one_letter_code
_entity_poly.pdbx_strand_id
1 'polypeptide(L)'
;MSGSVTEFLKPRLVEIDNVSSTRAKVTLEPLERGFGHTLGNALRRILLSSMPGCAVTEVEIDGVLHEYSTKEGVQEDVIEILLNLKGLAVRLEGKTEATLTLVKSGAGPVLAGDIQHDGDVEIVNPDHL
;
A
#
# COMPACT_ATOMS: atom_id res chain seq x y z
N MET A 1 38.94 -26.33 18.33
CA MET A 1 38.41 -24.99 18.00
C MET A 1 36.97 -24.90 18.50
N SER A 2 36.78 -24.20 19.57
CA SER A 2 35.42 -23.90 20.05
C SER A 2 34.93 -22.67 19.31
N GLY A 3 34.32 -22.84 18.15
CA GLY A 3 33.50 -21.79 17.57
C GLY A 3 32.39 -21.42 18.55
N SER A 4 32.21 -20.16 18.83
CA SER A 4 31.09 -19.71 19.66
C SER A 4 29.79 -20.14 18.99
N VAL A 5 28.88 -20.79 19.74
CA VAL A 5 27.53 -21.15 19.26
C VAL A 5 26.71 -19.94 18.79
N THR A 6 27.22 -18.73 19.05
CA THR A 6 26.57 -17.47 18.64
C THR A 6 27.16 -16.90 17.35
N GLU A 7 28.22 -17.51 16.78
CA GLU A 7 28.78 -17.08 15.49
C GLU A 7 28.03 -17.75 14.34
N PHE A 8 27.25 -16.95 13.63
CA PHE A 8 26.61 -17.32 12.37
C PHE A 8 27.44 -16.82 11.17
N LEU A 9 27.30 -17.49 10.04
CA LEU A 9 27.82 -16.97 8.78
C LEU A 9 27.19 -15.60 8.51
N LYS A 10 28.05 -14.61 8.34
CA LYS A 10 27.59 -13.28 7.94
C LYS A 10 27.50 -13.21 6.42
N PRO A 11 26.40 -12.67 5.86
CA PRO A 11 26.33 -12.40 4.44
C PRO A 11 27.46 -11.47 4.01
N ARG A 12 28.22 -11.88 3.00
CA ARG A 12 29.31 -11.08 2.40
C ARG A 12 28.88 -10.43 1.10
N LEU A 13 27.94 -11.06 0.42
CA LEU A 13 27.38 -10.56 -0.80
C LEU A 13 25.94 -10.09 -0.53
N VAL A 14 25.70 -8.81 -0.79
CA VAL A 14 24.37 -8.23 -0.83
C VAL A 14 24.19 -7.65 -2.23
N GLU A 15 23.35 -8.24 -3.01
CA GLU A 15 23.05 -7.81 -4.37
C GLU A 15 21.60 -7.36 -4.45
N ILE A 16 21.36 -6.18 -5.00
CA ILE A 16 20.03 -5.62 -5.17
C ILE A 16 19.81 -5.37 -6.66
N ASP A 17 18.86 -6.07 -7.23
CA ASP A 17 18.40 -5.88 -8.59
C ASP A 17 17.02 -5.20 -8.57
N ASN A 18 16.97 -3.94 -8.97
CA ASN A 18 15.74 -3.18 -9.06
C ASN A 18 15.04 -3.50 -10.39
N VAL A 19 14.08 -4.39 -10.34
CA VAL A 19 13.31 -4.82 -11.52
C VAL A 19 12.35 -3.72 -11.99
N SER A 20 11.75 -2.98 -11.06
CA SER A 20 10.85 -1.86 -11.32
C SER A 20 10.83 -0.90 -10.13
N SER A 21 10.08 0.19 -10.21
CA SER A 21 9.88 1.13 -9.09
C SER A 21 9.20 0.48 -7.87
N THR A 22 8.52 -0.65 -8.06
CA THR A 22 7.76 -1.34 -7.01
C THR A 22 8.25 -2.77 -6.75
N ARG A 23 9.31 -3.20 -7.45
CA ARG A 23 9.82 -4.56 -7.34
C ARG A 23 11.33 -4.58 -7.36
N ALA A 24 11.92 -5.21 -6.36
CA ALA A 24 13.34 -5.48 -6.30
C ALA A 24 13.60 -6.93 -5.91
N LYS A 25 14.72 -7.47 -6.41
CA LYS A 25 15.24 -8.77 -6.01
C LYS A 25 16.49 -8.54 -5.18
N VAL A 26 16.52 -9.07 -3.96
CA VAL A 26 17.66 -8.95 -3.06
C VAL A 26 18.26 -10.32 -2.85
N THR A 27 19.56 -10.43 -3.03
CA THR A 27 20.32 -11.66 -2.80
C THR A 27 21.28 -11.45 -1.64
N LEU A 28 21.19 -12.32 -0.65
CA LEU A 28 22.04 -12.35 0.54
C LEU A 28 22.78 -13.70 0.59
N GLU A 29 24.10 -13.68 0.61
CA GLU A 29 24.95 -14.87 0.66
C GLU A 29 26.23 -14.62 1.47
N PRO A 30 26.80 -15.64 2.14
CA PRO A 30 26.21 -16.94 2.48
C PRO A 30 25.33 -16.88 3.73
N LEU A 31 24.42 -17.85 3.86
CA LEU A 31 23.59 -18.03 5.05
C LEU A 31 23.74 -19.46 5.56
N GLU A 32 23.63 -19.64 6.88
CA GLU A 32 23.55 -20.96 7.49
C GLU A 32 22.35 -21.73 6.94
N ARG A 33 22.47 -23.05 6.88
CA ARG A 33 21.42 -23.92 6.41
C ARG A 33 20.13 -23.75 7.21
N GLY A 34 19.02 -23.50 6.53
CA GLY A 34 17.72 -23.22 7.15
C GLY A 34 17.52 -21.78 7.61
N PHE A 35 18.58 -21.00 7.74
CA PHE A 35 18.50 -19.61 8.20
C PHE A 35 17.78 -18.70 7.21
N GLY A 36 17.87 -19.00 5.91
CA GLY A 36 17.15 -18.26 4.88
C GLY A 36 15.63 -18.34 5.06
N HIS A 37 15.09 -19.51 5.39
CA HIS A 37 13.66 -19.67 5.67
C HIS A 37 13.23 -18.91 6.92
N THR A 38 14.02 -18.97 7.98
CA THR A 38 13.75 -18.26 9.23
C THR A 38 13.75 -16.75 9.02
N LEU A 39 14.78 -16.24 8.39
CA LEU A 39 14.92 -14.80 8.11
C LEU A 39 13.83 -14.32 7.14
N GLY A 40 13.57 -15.07 6.08
CA GLY A 40 12.55 -14.71 5.10
C GLY A 40 11.15 -14.68 5.71
N ASN A 41 10.80 -15.66 6.52
CA ASN A 41 9.51 -15.69 7.20
C ASN A 41 9.38 -14.55 8.21
N ALA A 42 10.42 -14.26 8.98
CA ALA A 42 10.42 -13.15 9.93
C ALA A 42 10.27 -11.79 9.23
N LEU A 43 11.01 -11.56 8.16
CA LEU A 43 10.92 -10.35 7.35
C LEU A 43 9.52 -10.20 6.72
N ARG A 44 9.00 -11.27 6.15
CA ARG A 44 7.65 -11.26 5.57
C ARG A 44 6.60 -10.84 6.60
N ARG A 45 6.64 -11.42 7.79
CA ARG A 45 5.69 -11.11 8.87
C ARG A 45 5.79 -9.67 9.34
N ILE A 46 7.00 -9.16 9.51
CA ILE A 46 7.24 -7.77 9.93
C ILE A 46 6.77 -6.80 8.85
N LEU A 47 7.10 -7.05 7.60
CA LEU A 47 6.71 -6.18 6.48
C LEU A 47 5.19 -6.11 6.28
N LEU A 48 4.49 -7.22 6.50
CA LEU A 48 3.03 -7.26 6.37
C LEU A 48 2.29 -6.66 7.58
N SER A 49 2.86 -6.75 8.78
CA SER A 49 2.15 -6.40 10.02
C SER A 49 2.56 -5.07 10.63
N SER A 50 3.75 -4.56 10.33
CA SER A 50 4.36 -3.51 11.15
C SER A 50 4.88 -2.32 10.35
N MET A 51 4.79 -2.33 9.03
CA MET A 51 5.13 -1.14 8.24
C MET A 51 4.00 -0.12 8.33
N PRO A 52 4.30 1.12 8.74
CA PRO A 52 3.31 2.19 8.73
C PRO A 52 2.94 2.56 7.31
N GLY A 53 1.68 2.90 7.10
CA GLY A 53 1.17 3.33 5.82
C GLY A 53 -0.15 4.06 5.99
N CYS A 54 -0.64 4.65 4.91
CA CYS A 54 -1.89 5.36 4.87
C CYS A 54 -2.87 4.65 3.94
N ALA A 55 -4.12 4.61 4.34
CA ALA A 55 -5.20 4.03 3.55
C ALA A 55 -6.51 4.71 3.87
N VAL A 56 -7.47 4.58 2.98
CA VAL A 56 -8.85 5.02 3.23
C VAL A 56 -9.46 4.12 4.31
N THR A 57 -9.98 4.71 5.38
CA THR A 57 -10.60 4.00 6.50
C THR A 57 -12.10 4.19 6.55
N GLU A 58 -12.60 5.34 6.14
CA GLU A 58 -14.02 5.69 6.14
C GLU A 58 -14.37 6.39 4.84
N VAL A 59 -15.59 6.14 4.35
CA VAL A 59 -16.13 6.76 3.16
C VAL A 59 -17.56 7.18 3.43
N GLU A 60 -17.89 8.40 3.03
CA GLU A 60 -19.25 8.91 3.01
C GLU A 60 -19.60 9.32 1.58
N ILE A 61 -20.70 8.82 1.07
CA ILE A 61 -21.21 9.10 -0.27
C ILE A 61 -22.61 9.69 -0.16
N ASP A 62 -22.80 10.87 -0.72
CA ASP A 62 -24.09 11.55 -0.71
C ASP A 62 -25.21 10.67 -1.31
N GLY A 63 -26.29 10.52 -0.55
CA GLY A 63 -27.45 9.73 -0.96
C GLY A 63 -27.29 8.21 -0.85
N VAL A 64 -26.19 7.75 -0.26
CA VAL A 64 -25.91 6.33 -0.02
C VAL A 64 -25.93 6.04 1.47
N LEU A 65 -26.76 5.09 1.91
CA LEU A 65 -26.92 4.73 3.32
C LEU A 65 -26.13 3.49 3.73
N HIS A 66 -25.80 2.61 2.80
CA HIS A 66 -25.05 1.37 3.06
C HIS A 66 -24.36 0.86 1.80
N GLU A 67 -23.40 -0.03 2.00
CA GLU A 67 -22.53 -0.59 0.96
C GLU A 67 -23.24 -1.43 -0.11
N TYR A 68 -24.45 -1.90 0.14
CA TYR A 68 -25.24 -2.71 -0.80
C TYR A 68 -26.14 -1.87 -1.70
N SER A 69 -25.99 -0.55 -1.69
CA SER A 69 -26.77 0.34 -2.53
C SER A 69 -26.05 0.70 -3.83
N THR A 70 -26.75 1.41 -4.68
CA THR A 70 -26.21 2.00 -5.90
C THR A 70 -26.33 3.52 -5.84
N LYS A 71 -25.48 4.21 -6.56
CA LYS A 71 -25.55 5.65 -6.73
C LYS A 71 -26.09 5.97 -8.12
N GLU A 72 -27.15 6.76 -8.19
CA GLU A 72 -27.71 7.21 -9.46
C GLU A 72 -26.66 7.96 -10.30
N GLY A 73 -26.57 7.61 -11.57
CA GLY A 73 -25.60 8.22 -12.49
C GLY A 73 -24.20 7.65 -12.41
N VAL A 74 -23.95 6.64 -11.56
CA VAL A 74 -22.66 5.95 -11.43
C VAL A 74 -22.82 4.52 -11.90
N GLN A 75 -21.94 4.07 -12.79
CA GLN A 75 -21.97 2.73 -13.37
C GLN A 75 -21.71 1.64 -12.32
N GLU A 76 -20.71 1.86 -11.48
CA GLU A 76 -20.30 0.96 -10.42
C GLU A 76 -21.29 1.00 -9.25
N ASP A 77 -21.53 -0.15 -8.63
CA ASP A 77 -22.24 -0.19 -7.35
C ASP A 77 -21.32 0.30 -6.21
N VAL A 78 -21.89 0.51 -5.02
CA VAL A 78 -21.14 1.05 -3.88
C VAL A 78 -20.02 0.10 -3.44
N ILE A 79 -20.22 -1.21 -3.52
CA ILE A 79 -19.17 -2.20 -3.19
C ILE A 79 -17.99 -2.06 -4.16
N GLU A 80 -18.25 -1.91 -5.45
CA GLU A 80 -17.19 -1.69 -6.45
C GLU A 80 -16.45 -0.38 -6.20
N ILE A 81 -17.15 0.68 -5.83
CA ILE A 81 -16.53 1.96 -5.44
C ILE A 81 -15.60 1.76 -4.23
N LEU A 82 -16.06 1.05 -3.20
CA LEU A 82 -15.24 0.77 -2.01
C LEU A 82 -14.01 -0.08 -2.34
N LEU A 83 -14.15 -1.06 -3.22
CA LEU A 83 -13.03 -1.88 -3.68
C LEU A 83 -12.00 -1.05 -4.47
N ASN A 84 -12.47 -0.13 -5.30
CA ASN A 84 -11.60 0.79 -6.01
C ASN A 84 -10.85 1.73 -5.04
N LEU A 85 -11.51 2.22 -4.00
CA LEU A 85 -10.89 3.05 -2.97
C LEU A 85 -9.80 2.31 -2.18
N LYS A 86 -9.89 1.00 -2.02
CA LYS A 86 -8.80 0.19 -1.44
C LYS A 86 -7.53 0.21 -2.27
N GLY A 87 -7.65 0.39 -3.58
CA GLY A 87 -6.50 0.52 -4.47
C GLY A 87 -5.87 1.91 -4.49
N LEU A 88 -6.46 2.90 -3.82
CA LEU A 88 -5.93 4.25 -3.74
C LEU A 88 -4.67 4.29 -2.90
N ALA A 89 -3.58 4.79 -3.47
CA ALA A 89 -2.31 4.96 -2.78
C ALA A 89 -2.15 6.42 -2.35
N VAL A 90 -2.09 6.65 -1.04
CA VAL A 90 -2.04 7.97 -0.43
C VAL A 90 -0.83 8.08 0.50
N ARG A 91 -0.19 9.23 0.48
CA ARG A 91 0.87 9.59 1.43
C ARG A 91 0.44 10.81 2.23
N LEU A 92 0.56 10.73 3.56
CA LEU A 92 0.35 11.85 4.48
C LEU A 92 1.70 12.32 5.04
N GLU A 93 1.89 13.63 5.11
CA GLU A 93 3.06 14.25 5.72
C GLU A 93 2.62 15.10 6.92
N GLY A 94 3.21 14.82 8.09
CA GLY A 94 2.97 15.59 9.30
C GLY A 94 1.59 15.46 9.93
N LYS A 95 0.74 14.55 9.42
CA LYS A 95 -0.61 14.29 9.92
C LYS A 95 -0.85 12.81 10.10
N THR A 96 -1.71 12.46 11.05
CA THR A 96 -2.17 11.08 11.28
C THR A 96 -3.52 10.79 10.61
N GLU A 97 -4.27 11.84 10.28
CA GLU A 97 -5.57 11.76 9.62
C GLU A 97 -5.75 12.93 8.65
N ALA A 98 -6.49 12.70 7.58
CA ALA A 98 -6.95 13.74 6.67
C ALA A 98 -8.31 13.35 6.10
N THR A 99 -9.11 14.36 5.78
CA THR A 99 -10.37 14.17 5.05
C THR A 99 -10.20 14.69 3.65
N LEU A 100 -10.49 13.84 2.68
CA LEU A 100 -10.42 14.16 1.25
C LEU A 100 -11.84 14.27 0.70
N THR A 101 -12.02 15.14 -0.26
CA THR A 101 -13.30 15.36 -0.90
C THR A 101 -13.19 15.14 -2.40
N LEU A 102 -14.16 14.45 -2.97
CA LEU A 102 -14.28 14.26 -4.40
C LEU A 102 -15.65 14.73 -4.86
N VAL A 103 -15.65 15.71 -5.73
CA VAL A 103 -16.84 16.23 -6.40
C VAL A 103 -16.54 16.31 -7.87
N LYS A 104 -17.29 15.60 -8.70
CA LYS A 104 -17.14 15.62 -10.14
C LYS A 104 -18.52 15.62 -10.81
N SER A 105 -18.64 16.41 -11.88
CA SER A 105 -19.85 16.53 -12.66
C SER A 105 -19.57 16.17 -14.13
N GLY A 106 -20.59 15.67 -14.81
CA GLY A 106 -20.48 15.31 -16.21
C GLY A 106 -20.14 13.83 -16.41
N ALA A 107 -20.26 13.40 -17.68
CA ALA A 107 -19.95 12.03 -18.08
C ALA A 107 -18.44 11.83 -18.20
N GLY A 108 -17.98 10.65 -17.83
CA GLY A 108 -16.60 10.24 -17.95
C GLY A 108 -16.06 9.54 -16.71
N PRO A 109 -14.80 9.07 -16.76
CA PRO A 109 -14.19 8.39 -15.65
C PRO A 109 -13.91 9.35 -14.49
N VAL A 110 -14.06 8.85 -13.27
CA VAL A 110 -13.65 9.53 -12.04
C VAL A 110 -12.36 8.89 -11.59
N LEU A 111 -11.28 9.67 -11.54
CA LEU A 111 -9.94 9.19 -11.23
C LEU A 111 -9.47 9.73 -9.87
N ALA A 112 -8.47 9.06 -9.30
CA ALA A 112 -7.87 9.49 -8.05
C ALA A 112 -7.32 10.93 -8.09
N GLY A 113 -6.86 11.37 -9.26
CA GLY A 113 -6.41 12.74 -9.48
C GLY A 113 -7.51 13.81 -9.38
N ASP A 114 -8.79 13.40 -9.46
CA ASP A 114 -9.93 14.32 -9.27
C ASP A 114 -10.24 14.61 -7.78
N ILE A 115 -9.59 13.89 -6.85
CA ILE A 115 -9.75 14.09 -5.42
C ILE A 115 -9.12 15.41 -5.01
N GLN A 116 -9.88 16.21 -4.27
CA GLN A 116 -9.40 17.45 -3.67
C GLN A 116 -8.65 17.15 -2.38
N HIS A 117 -7.42 17.64 -2.28
CA HIS A 117 -6.57 17.42 -1.12
C HIS A 117 -5.69 18.64 -0.84
N ASP A 118 -5.25 18.74 0.42
CA ASP A 118 -4.27 19.73 0.85
C ASP A 118 -2.84 19.33 0.46
N GLY A 119 -1.89 20.25 0.60
CA GLY A 119 -0.47 20.00 0.31
C GLY A 119 0.19 18.93 1.18
N ASP A 120 -0.42 18.58 2.33
CA ASP A 120 0.05 17.53 3.23
C ASP A 120 -0.34 16.11 2.78
N VAL A 121 -1.14 16.01 1.74
CA VAL A 121 -1.63 14.76 1.16
C VAL A 121 -1.13 14.62 -0.27
N GLU A 122 -0.57 13.48 -0.59
CA GLU A 122 -0.15 13.13 -1.95
C GLU A 122 -0.94 11.91 -2.44
N ILE A 123 -1.52 12.01 -3.61
CA ILE A 123 -2.11 10.88 -4.32
C ILE A 123 -1.02 10.26 -5.20
N VAL A 124 -0.56 9.07 -4.85
CA VAL A 124 0.58 8.42 -5.51
C VAL A 124 0.19 7.83 -6.87
N ASN A 125 -1.07 7.38 -7.02
CA ASN A 125 -1.60 6.78 -8.24
C ASN A 125 -2.79 7.59 -8.80
N PRO A 126 -2.57 8.80 -9.34
CA PRO A 126 -3.67 9.70 -9.77
C PRO A 126 -4.52 9.15 -10.92
N ASP A 127 -4.01 8.21 -11.70
CA ASP A 127 -4.73 7.58 -12.82
C ASP A 127 -5.64 6.41 -12.38
N HIS A 128 -5.66 6.09 -11.10
CA HIS A 128 -6.48 5.01 -10.56
C HIS A 128 -7.97 5.36 -10.62
N LEU A 129 -8.78 4.43 -11.13
CA LEU A 129 -10.23 4.54 -11.20
C LEU A 129 -10.88 4.36 -9.84
#